data_041dc0d5d19e1a4bf62549ab7cd3321c
#
_entry.id   041dc0d5d19e1a4bf62549ab7cd3321c
#
_cell.length_a   1.000
_cell.length_b   1.000
_cell.length_c   1.000
_cell.angle_alpha   90.00
_cell.angle_beta   90.00
_cell.angle_gamma   90.00
#
_symmetry.space_group_name_H-M   'P 1'
#
loop_
_entity.id
_entity.type
_entity.pdbx_description
1 polymer ?
#
loop_
_entity_poly.entity_id
_entity_poly.type
_entity_poly.pdbx_seq_one_letter_code
_entity_poly.pdbx_strand_id
1 'polypeptide(L)'
;VMFRQVAILGTGLMGGSLAAALRARLPGVRLVGFGREPDISRAMELGLFDARADSVADALAGADLVVLAAPISVNCALVPEVAAHLPPDAVLTDLSSVKGPVVTAWRRTIAAMSDGAATQATPGLGDFVPCHPIAGSDRGGPDAADLDLFVSREVVLSPLPGNRPDSVERLQALWQQLGAHVTRMSVADHDRVFALVSHAPHAVAFAVAGAVAADGANPGRPDAAGKDAGAGKAVRDDGEEAPIRAGDHAGPGLLDLTRIAGSSPELWADILLQNQMPTLRAIDAVDARMQAIRHALLTGNRQALTRLLQEGADWRRTWQRHG
;
A
#
# COMPACT_ATOMS: atom_id res chain seq x y z
N VAL A 1 -13.41 -24.79 11.49
CA VAL A 1 -13.30 -23.37 11.92
C VAL A 1 -11.98 -22.87 11.38
N MET A 2 -12.02 -21.83 10.53
CA MET A 2 -10.84 -21.38 9.79
C MET A 2 -9.80 -20.74 10.72
N PHE A 3 -10.21 -19.73 11.48
CA PHE A 3 -9.42 -19.10 12.55
C PHE A 3 -10.36 -18.78 13.72
N ARG A 4 -9.88 -18.92 14.95
CA ARG A 4 -10.65 -18.68 16.17
C ARG A 4 -10.32 -17.33 16.81
N GLN A 5 -9.03 -16.97 16.78
CA GLN A 5 -8.55 -15.69 17.29
C GLN A 5 -7.57 -15.07 16.31
N VAL A 6 -7.85 -13.83 15.93
CA VAL A 6 -7.00 -13.05 15.03
C VAL A 6 -6.40 -11.88 15.79
N ALA A 7 -5.07 -11.80 15.82
CA ALA A 7 -4.32 -10.65 16.32
C ALA A 7 -3.96 -9.73 15.15
N ILE A 8 -4.33 -8.45 15.22
CA ILE A 8 -4.03 -7.46 14.19
C ILE A 8 -3.13 -6.38 14.79
N LEU A 9 -1.90 -6.31 14.28
CA LEU A 9 -0.87 -5.36 14.69
C LEU A 9 -0.84 -4.20 13.69
N GLY A 10 -1.44 -3.07 14.09
CA GLY A 10 -1.74 -1.92 13.25
C GLY A 10 -3.26 -1.77 13.07
N THR A 11 -3.85 -0.74 13.68
CA THR A 11 -5.30 -0.56 13.79
C THR A 11 -5.82 0.63 12.95
N GLY A 12 -5.03 1.04 11.94
CA GLY A 12 -5.43 2.05 10.97
C GLY A 12 -6.42 1.53 9.91
N LEU A 13 -6.47 2.17 8.75
CA LEU A 13 -7.39 1.80 7.66
C LEU A 13 -7.39 0.31 7.35
N MET A 14 -6.23 -0.28 7.03
CA MET A 14 -6.15 -1.67 6.56
C MET A 14 -6.49 -2.67 7.67
N GLY A 15 -5.89 -2.51 8.85
CA GLY A 15 -6.17 -3.39 9.99
C GLY A 15 -7.59 -3.23 10.53
N GLY A 16 -8.10 -2.00 10.59
CA GLY A 16 -9.48 -1.71 10.98
C GLY A 16 -10.49 -2.28 9.98
N SER A 17 -10.26 -2.13 8.69
CA SER A 17 -11.11 -2.71 7.64
C SER A 17 -11.10 -4.24 7.68
N LEU A 18 -9.93 -4.85 7.92
CA LEU A 18 -9.87 -6.30 8.10
C LEU A 18 -10.66 -6.76 9.32
N ALA A 19 -10.54 -6.05 10.45
CA ALA A 19 -11.32 -6.34 11.65
C ALA A 19 -12.83 -6.22 11.39
N ALA A 20 -13.26 -5.14 10.73
CA ALA A 20 -14.66 -4.93 10.35
C ALA A 20 -15.19 -6.04 9.43
N ALA A 21 -14.41 -6.41 8.41
CA ALA A 21 -14.77 -7.47 7.47
C ALA A 21 -14.87 -8.84 8.15
N LEU A 22 -13.91 -9.18 9.03
CA LEU A 22 -13.93 -10.41 9.82
C LEU A 22 -15.16 -10.47 10.74
N ARG A 23 -15.45 -9.40 11.47
CA ARG A 23 -16.60 -9.31 12.34
C ARG A 23 -17.92 -9.50 11.60
N ALA A 24 -18.06 -8.91 10.43
CA ALA A 24 -19.27 -9.00 9.63
C ALA A 24 -19.47 -10.38 8.98
N ARG A 25 -18.40 -11.02 8.49
CA ARG A 25 -18.48 -12.22 7.65
C ARG A 25 -18.10 -13.53 8.35
N LEU A 26 -17.43 -13.44 9.49
CA LEU A 26 -16.97 -14.58 10.29
C LEU A 26 -17.36 -14.37 11.77
N PRO A 27 -18.66 -14.36 12.09
CA PRO A 27 -19.12 -14.18 13.46
C PRO A 27 -18.57 -15.31 14.36
N GLY A 28 -18.05 -14.93 15.53
CA GLY A 28 -17.44 -15.84 16.48
C GLY A 28 -15.90 -15.90 16.44
N VAL A 29 -15.25 -15.21 15.50
CA VAL A 29 -13.81 -14.96 15.55
C VAL A 29 -13.53 -13.87 16.58
N ARG A 30 -12.63 -14.16 17.51
CA ARG A 30 -12.13 -13.17 18.48
C ARG A 30 -11.08 -12.29 17.83
N LEU A 31 -11.23 -10.95 17.93
CA LEU A 31 -10.35 -9.96 17.35
C LEU A 31 -9.58 -9.23 18.44
N VAL A 32 -8.26 -9.33 18.42
CA VAL A 32 -7.36 -8.62 19.34
C VAL A 32 -6.56 -7.59 18.56
N GLY A 33 -6.65 -6.32 18.96
CA GLY A 33 -5.95 -5.21 18.35
C GLY A 33 -4.71 -4.81 19.15
N PHE A 34 -3.60 -4.55 18.45
CA PHE A 34 -2.42 -3.90 18.99
C PHE A 34 -2.00 -2.75 18.06
N GLY A 35 -1.80 -1.56 18.63
CA GLY A 35 -1.47 -0.37 17.84
C GLY A 35 -1.07 0.80 18.73
N ARG A 36 -0.70 1.90 18.09
CA ARG A 36 -0.35 3.14 18.79
C ARG A 36 -1.59 3.97 19.11
N GLU A 37 -1.49 4.76 20.17
CA GLU A 37 -2.46 5.81 20.42
C GLU A 37 -2.30 6.95 19.36
N PRO A 38 -3.41 7.61 18.97
CA PRO A 38 -4.79 7.40 19.44
C PRO A 38 -5.55 6.29 18.65
N ASP A 39 -4.94 5.67 17.65
CA ASP A 39 -5.62 4.76 16.69
C ASP A 39 -6.24 3.54 17.38
N ILE A 40 -5.52 2.90 18.32
CA ILE A 40 -6.07 1.73 19.01
C ILE A 40 -7.27 2.08 19.89
N SER A 41 -7.21 3.19 20.61
CA SER A 41 -8.34 3.64 21.43
C SER A 41 -9.55 3.96 20.54
N ARG A 42 -9.34 4.62 19.42
CA ARG A 42 -10.41 4.93 18.47
C ARG A 42 -11.00 3.66 17.83
N ALA A 43 -10.16 2.69 17.49
CA ALA A 43 -10.62 1.41 16.95
C ALA A 43 -11.44 0.60 17.96
N MET A 44 -11.11 0.68 19.25
CA MET A 44 -11.92 0.09 20.34
C MET A 44 -13.27 0.78 20.49
N GLU A 45 -13.32 2.12 20.46
CA GLU A 45 -14.57 2.90 20.51
C GLU A 45 -15.51 2.55 19.34
N LEU A 46 -14.94 2.31 18.14
CA LEU A 46 -15.68 1.89 16.95
C LEU A 46 -16.14 0.41 17.01
N GLY A 47 -15.76 -0.31 18.05
CA GLY A 47 -16.13 -1.72 18.22
C GLY A 47 -15.45 -2.66 17.20
N LEU A 48 -14.30 -2.27 16.64
CA LEU A 48 -13.59 -3.08 15.66
C LEU A 48 -12.92 -4.32 16.28
N PHE A 49 -12.53 -4.23 17.56
CA PHE A 49 -11.85 -5.30 18.29
C PHE A 49 -12.60 -5.70 19.55
N ASP A 50 -12.45 -6.98 19.96
CA ASP A 50 -13.02 -7.50 21.21
C ASP A 50 -12.10 -7.19 22.41
N ALA A 51 -10.80 -7.05 22.14
CA ALA A 51 -9.80 -6.71 23.14
C ALA A 51 -8.67 -5.88 22.53
N ARG A 52 -8.13 -5.00 23.34
CA ARG A 52 -6.86 -4.31 23.11
C ARG A 52 -5.75 -5.08 23.83
N ALA A 53 -4.62 -5.22 23.20
CA ALA A 53 -3.40 -5.76 23.83
C ALA A 53 -2.45 -4.61 24.22
N ASP A 54 -1.72 -4.79 25.33
CA ASP A 54 -0.74 -3.82 25.82
C ASP A 54 0.69 -4.13 25.32
N SER A 55 0.93 -5.35 24.83
CA SER A 55 2.19 -5.78 24.23
C SER A 55 1.95 -6.69 23.03
N VAL A 56 2.97 -6.92 22.22
CA VAL A 56 2.95 -7.89 21.12
C VAL A 56 2.70 -9.29 21.68
N ALA A 57 3.37 -9.67 22.77
CA ALA A 57 3.18 -10.96 23.43
C ALA A 57 1.72 -11.21 23.83
N ASP A 58 1.07 -10.20 24.43
CA ASP A 58 -0.34 -10.27 24.83
C ASP A 58 -1.27 -10.40 23.60
N ALA A 59 -0.96 -9.67 22.54
CA ALA A 59 -1.74 -9.74 21.30
C ALA A 59 -1.70 -11.15 20.69
N LEU A 60 -0.55 -11.79 20.72
CA LEU A 60 -0.32 -13.11 20.12
C LEU A 60 -0.81 -14.27 20.99
N ALA A 61 -1.07 -14.04 22.28
CA ALA A 61 -1.49 -15.10 23.20
C ALA A 61 -2.80 -15.76 22.74
N GLY A 62 -2.71 -17.01 22.29
CA GLY A 62 -3.85 -17.80 21.79
C GLY A 62 -4.30 -17.45 20.37
N ALA A 63 -3.61 -16.57 19.65
CA ALA A 63 -3.90 -16.26 18.26
C ALA A 63 -3.51 -17.44 17.35
N ASP A 64 -4.38 -17.76 16.40
CA ASP A 64 -4.11 -18.72 15.32
C ASP A 64 -3.94 -18.04 13.95
N LEU A 65 -4.23 -16.72 13.88
CA LEU A 65 -3.80 -15.82 12.80
C LEU A 65 -3.23 -14.53 13.40
N VAL A 66 -2.05 -14.14 12.94
CA VAL A 66 -1.40 -12.86 13.27
C VAL A 66 -1.21 -12.04 12.01
N VAL A 67 -1.66 -10.79 12.03
CA VAL A 67 -1.65 -9.90 10.85
C VAL A 67 -0.83 -8.64 11.15
N LEU A 68 0.24 -8.42 10.39
CA LEU A 68 1.00 -7.18 10.39
C LEU A 68 0.33 -6.17 9.46
N ALA A 69 -0.33 -5.16 10.02
CA ALA A 69 -1.12 -4.16 9.31
C ALA A 69 -0.64 -2.71 9.51
N ALA A 70 0.58 -2.55 10.03
CA ALA A 70 1.26 -1.26 10.18
C ALA A 70 2.04 -0.88 8.90
N PRO A 71 2.64 0.33 8.81
CA PRO A 71 3.58 0.69 7.75
C PRO A 71 4.73 -0.33 7.63
N ILE A 72 5.32 -0.46 6.43
CA ILE A 72 6.28 -1.53 6.11
C ILE A 72 7.48 -1.51 7.06
N SER A 73 8.05 -0.33 7.30
CA SER A 73 9.18 -0.15 8.22
C SER A 73 8.85 -0.59 9.64
N VAL A 74 7.63 -0.30 10.11
CA VAL A 74 7.13 -0.73 11.43
C VAL A 74 6.91 -2.24 11.46
N ASN A 75 6.30 -2.82 10.43
CA ASN A 75 6.13 -4.26 10.32
C ASN A 75 7.49 -4.99 10.37
N CYS A 76 8.50 -4.51 9.65
CA CYS A 76 9.86 -5.04 9.70
C CYS A 76 10.46 -4.99 11.11
N ALA A 77 10.23 -3.90 11.84
CA ALA A 77 10.73 -3.73 13.22
C ALA A 77 10.00 -4.65 14.22
N LEU A 78 8.73 -4.97 13.97
CA LEU A 78 7.94 -5.87 14.84
C LEU A 78 8.28 -7.35 14.64
N VAL A 79 8.80 -7.74 13.48
CA VAL A 79 9.07 -9.15 13.15
C VAL A 79 9.86 -9.91 14.20
N PRO A 80 10.96 -9.39 14.80
CA PRO A 80 11.72 -10.12 15.83
C PRO A 80 10.88 -10.45 17.07
N GLU A 81 10.09 -9.51 17.55
CA GLU A 81 9.23 -9.69 18.71
C GLU A 81 8.06 -10.64 18.41
N VAL A 82 7.46 -10.46 17.21
CA VAL A 82 6.40 -11.38 16.75
C VAL A 82 6.92 -12.80 16.64
N ALA A 83 8.09 -13.02 16.05
CA ALA A 83 8.68 -14.36 15.93
C ALA A 83 8.95 -15.01 17.29
N ALA A 84 9.38 -14.22 18.28
CA ALA A 84 9.65 -14.72 19.64
C ALA A 84 8.38 -15.22 20.38
N HIS A 85 7.20 -14.72 19.99
CA HIS A 85 5.94 -15.02 20.67
C HIS A 85 4.90 -15.70 19.77
N LEU A 86 5.22 -15.97 18.51
CA LEU A 86 4.30 -16.57 17.53
C LEU A 86 3.96 -18.01 17.94
N PRO A 87 2.67 -18.34 18.16
CA PRO A 87 2.28 -19.71 18.48
C PRO A 87 2.65 -20.69 17.36
N PRO A 88 3.05 -21.94 17.68
CA PRO A 88 3.58 -22.92 16.72
C PRO A 88 2.66 -23.21 15.53
N ASP A 89 1.36 -23.22 15.76
CA ASP A 89 0.34 -23.52 14.74
C ASP A 89 -0.29 -22.27 14.11
N ALA A 90 0.15 -21.08 14.55
CA ALA A 90 -0.37 -19.83 14.02
C ALA A 90 0.13 -19.57 12.59
N VAL A 91 -0.71 -18.91 11.82
CA VAL A 91 -0.32 -18.28 10.54
C VAL A 91 0.02 -16.83 10.82
N LEU A 92 1.22 -16.40 10.44
CA LEU A 92 1.59 -14.99 10.34
C LEU A 92 1.36 -14.53 8.91
N THR A 93 0.80 -13.34 8.74
CA THR A 93 0.69 -12.67 7.44
C THR A 93 0.89 -11.18 7.59
N ASP A 94 1.07 -10.47 6.47
CA ASP A 94 1.17 -9.01 6.46
C ASP A 94 0.28 -8.41 5.36
N LEU A 95 -0.06 -7.13 5.49
CA LEU A 95 -0.83 -6.38 4.49
C LEU A 95 0.03 -5.35 3.74
N SER A 96 1.35 -5.46 3.83
CA SER A 96 2.28 -4.49 3.28
C SER A 96 2.23 -4.41 1.76
N SER A 97 2.44 -3.21 1.21
CA SER A 97 2.48 -2.97 -0.24
C SER A 97 3.78 -3.48 -0.90
N VAL A 98 4.80 -3.82 -0.13
CA VAL A 98 6.07 -4.41 -0.60
C VAL A 98 6.38 -5.65 0.21
N LYS A 99 6.77 -6.74 -0.43
CA LYS A 99 6.94 -8.05 0.24
C LYS A 99 8.39 -8.32 0.68
N GLY A 100 9.36 -7.91 -0.14
CA GLY A 100 10.78 -8.21 0.08
C GLY A 100 11.31 -7.82 1.46
N PRO A 101 11.07 -6.60 1.95
CA PRO A 101 11.56 -6.15 3.25
C PRO A 101 11.08 -7.00 4.43
N VAL A 102 9.77 -7.25 4.52
CA VAL A 102 9.18 -8.04 5.62
C VAL A 102 9.68 -9.49 5.58
N VAL A 103 9.77 -10.08 4.37
CA VAL A 103 10.34 -11.41 4.18
C VAL A 103 11.82 -11.46 4.57
N THR A 104 12.58 -10.41 4.26
CA THR A 104 13.98 -10.30 4.65
C THR A 104 14.13 -10.20 6.17
N ALA A 105 13.30 -9.37 6.82
CA ALA A 105 13.27 -9.27 8.28
C ALA A 105 12.93 -10.61 8.92
N TRP A 106 11.91 -11.31 8.41
CA TRP A 106 11.54 -12.65 8.87
C TRP A 106 12.70 -13.64 8.77
N ARG A 107 13.29 -13.77 7.58
CA ARG A 107 14.41 -14.69 7.34
C ARG A 107 15.60 -14.43 8.26
N ARG A 108 15.98 -13.17 8.46
CA ARG A 108 17.07 -12.78 9.37
C ARG A 108 16.75 -13.16 10.82
N THR A 109 15.52 -12.92 11.24
CA THR A 109 15.08 -13.26 12.60
C THR A 109 15.12 -14.77 12.83
N ILE A 110 14.56 -15.56 11.92
CA ILE A 110 14.57 -17.02 12.04
C ILE A 110 16.00 -17.58 12.02
N ALA A 111 16.86 -17.04 11.15
CA ALA A 111 18.27 -17.44 11.12
C ALA A 111 18.98 -17.16 12.44
N ALA A 112 18.71 -16.01 13.08
CA ALA A 112 19.28 -15.66 14.38
C ALA A 112 18.76 -16.55 15.52
N MET A 113 17.48 -16.98 15.48
CA MET A 113 16.87 -17.88 16.48
C MET A 113 17.36 -19.33 16.36
N SER A 114 17.89 -19.74 15.20
CA SER A 114 18.27 -21.12 14.89
C SER A 114 19.79 -21.36 14.94
N ASP A 115 20.58 -20.52 15.61
CA ASP A 115 22.06 -20.58 15.66
C ASP A 115 22.72 -20.77 14.28
N GLY A 116 22.16 -20.16 13.25
CA GLY A 116 22.66 -20.19 11.88
C GLY A 116 22.29 -21.44 11.05
N ALA A 117 21.58 -22.41 11.61
CA ALA A 117 21.12 -23.64 10.92
C ALA A 117 19.71 -23.51 10.32
N ALA A 118 19.25 -22.28 9.99
CA ALA A 118 17.88 -22.03 9.60
C ALA A 118 17.52 -22.62 8.24
N THR A 119 16.80 -23.72 8.26
CA THR A 119 15.83 -24.04 7.22
C THR A 119 14.54 -23.24 7.50
N GLN A 120 13.79 -22.86 6.46
CA GLN A 120 12.59 -22.00 6.56
C GLN A 120 11.45 -22.60 7.40
N ALA A 121 11.54 -23.86 7.77
CA ALA A 121 10.68 -24.53 8.72
C ALA A 121 11.45 -24.79 10.01
N THR A 122 11.43 -23.83 10.93
CA THR A 122 11.89 -24.07 12.29
C THR A 122 10.80 -24.83 13.03
N PRO A 123 11.04 -26.08 13.48
CA PRO A 123 10.04 -26.84 14.22
C PRO A 123 9.56 -26.05 15.46
N GLY A 124 8.26 -25.91 15.61
CA GLY A 124 7.66 -25.20 16.74
C GLY A 124 7.47 -23.69 16.54
N LEU A 125 7.75 -23.14 15.34
CA LEU A 125 7.41 -21.77 15.00
C LEU A 125 6.20 -21.74 14.06
N GLY A 126 5.35 -20.72 14.18
CA GLY A 126 4.28 -20.46 13.23
C GLY A 126 4.78 -20.16 11.81
N ASP A 127 3.88 -20.11 10.86
CA ASP A 127 4.19 -20.07 9.42
C ASP A 127 3.92 -18.69 8.84
N PHE A 128 4.91 -18.04 8.24
CA PHE A 128 4.75 -16.71 7.61
C PHE A 128 4.39 -16.82 6.14
N VAL A 129 3.17 -16.44 5.80
CA VAL A 129 2.65 -16.37 4.43
C VAL A 129 2.42 -14.89 4.05
N PRO A 130 3.32 -14.26 3.29
CA PRO A 130 3.18 -12.86 2.88
C PRO A 130 1.94 -12.61 2.04
N CYS A 131 1.29 -11.46 2.26
CA CYS A 131 0.06 -11.07 1.59
C CYS A 131 0.05 -9.57 1.26
N HIS A 132 -0.62 -9.18 0.18
CA HIS A 132 -0.88 -7.79 -0.19
C HIS A 132 -2.28 -7.65 -0.76
N PRO A 133 -3.24 -7.10 0.00
CA PRO A 133 -4.53 -6.68 -0.54
C PRO A 133 -4.36 -5.44 -1.41
N ILE A 134 -4.81 -5.52 -2.66
CA ILE A 134 -4.75 -4.39 -3.61
C ILE A 134 -5.99 -3.52 -3.39
N ALA A 135 -6.02 -2.89 -2.24
CA ALA A 135 -7.10 -2.05 -1.76
C ALA A 135 -6.52 -0.89 -0.94
N GLY A 136 -7.25 0.19 -0.87
CA GLY A 136 -6.86 1.38 -0.12
C GLY A 136 -7.85 2.52 -0.31
N SER A 137 -7.65 3.59 0.44
CA SER A 137 -8.40 4.84 0.37
C SER A 137 -7.42 6.00 0.53
N ASP A 138 -7.81 7.18 0.10
CA ASP A 138 -7.16 8.47 0.38
C ASP A 138 -7.31 8.91 1.85
N ARG A 139 -8.22 8.25 2.59
CA ARG A 139 -8.43 8.47 4.03
C ARG A 139 -7.63 7.46 4.84
N GLY A 140 -7.11 7.88 5.98
CA GLY A 140 -6.35 7.06 6.91
C GLY A 140 -7.04 6.88 8.26
N GLY A 141 -6.40 6.09 9.13
CA GLY A 141 -6.88 5.85 10.49
C GLY A 141 -8.05 4.88 10.59
N PRO A 142 -8.48 4.55 11.83
CA PRO A 142 -9.57 3.61 12.09
C PRO A 142 -10.95 4.13 11.68
N ASP A 143 -11.17 5.45 11.64
CA ASP A 143 -12.42 6.06 11.19
C ASP A 143 -12.68 5.85 9.68
N ALA A 144 -11.67 5.51 8.92
CA ALA A 144 -11.77 5.17 7.50
C ALA A 144 -11.97 3.66 7.26
N ALA A 145 -12.09 2.85 8.32
CA ALA A 145 -12.32 1.43 8.20
C ALA A 145 -13.62 1.13 7.43
N ASP A 146 -13.51 0.23 6.45
CA ASP A 146 -14.61 -0.16 5.58
C ASP A 146 -14.69 -1.69 5.52
N LEU A 147 -15.82 -2.26 5.91
CA LEU A 147 -16.04 -3.71 5.92
C LEU A 147 -16.07 -4.33 4.51
N ASP A 148 -16.27 -3.51 3.49
CA ASP A 148 -16.32 -3.93 2.08
C ASP A 148 -15.04 -3.57 1.31
N LEU A 149 -14.01 -3.03 1.99
CA LEU A 149 -12.76 -2.57 1.37
C LEU A 149 -12.12 -3.63 0.46
N PHE A 150 -12.26 -4.91 0.80
CA PHE A 150 -11.62 -6.02 0.09
C PHE A 150 -12.56 -6.73 -0.91
N VAL A 151 -13.84 -6.39 -0.94
CA VAL A 151 -14.82 -7.02 -1.84
C VAL A 151 -14.47 -6.74 -3.29
N SER A 152 -14.42 -7.79 -4.10
CA SER A 152 -14.01 -7.72 -5.51
C SER A 152 -12.62 -7.09 -5.73
N ARG A 153 -11.76 -7.09 -4.68
CA ARG A 153 -10.37 -6.65 -4.81
C ARG A 153 -9.43 -7.84 -4.97
N GLU A 154 -8.35 -7.61 -5.68
CA GLU A 154 -7.27 -8.58 -5.75
C GLU A 154 -6.52 -8.63 -4.41
N VAL A 155 -6.19 -9.84 -3.96
CA VAL A 155 -5.28 -10.09 -2.85
C VAL A 155 -4.17 -11.00 -3.36
N VAL A 156 -2.95 -10.51 -3.32
CA VAL A 156 -1.78 -11.28 -3.75
C VAL A 156 -1.20 -12.02 -2.56
N LEU A 157 -1.15 -13.34 -2.65
CA LEU A 157 -0.36 -14.18 -1.75
C LEU A 157 1.00 -14.46 -2.37
N SER A 158 2.06 -14.37 -1.57
CA SER A 158 3.44 -14.68 -1.99
C SER A 158 4.03 -15.79 -1.12
N PRO A 159 3.53 -17.04 -1.25
CA PRO A 159 3.99 -18.13 -0.41
C PRO A 159 5.50 -18.33 -0.52
N LEU A 160 6.14 -18.54 0.63
CA LEU A 160 7.58 -18.79 0.71
C LEU A 160 7.86 -20.28 0.52
N PRO A 161 9.03 -20.64 -0.04
CA PRO A 161 9.49 -22.03 0.00
C PRO A 161 9.49 -22.53 1.46
N GLY A 162 8.86 -23.67 1.70
CA GLY A 162 8.73 -24.24 3.05
C GLY A 162 7.46 -23.86 3.80
N ASN A 163 6.61 -22.97 3.28
CA ASN A 163 5.30 -22.77 3.87
C ASN A 163 4.49 -24.06 3.87
N ARG A 164 3.76 -24.32 4.97
CA ARG A 164 2.81 -25.42 5.05
C ARG A 164 1.65 -25.18 4.07
N PRO A 165 1.29 -26.17 3.26
CA PRO A 165 0.16 -26.02 2.33
C PRO A 165 -1.13 -25.58 3.02
N ASP A 166 -1.43 -26.15 4.19
CA ASP A 166 -2.59 -25.80 5.01
C ASP A 166 -2.63 -24.30 5.39
N SER A 167 -1.48 -23.72 5.76
CA SER A 167 -1.40 -22.29 6.10
C SER A 167 -1.76 -21.40 4.90
N VAL A 168 -1.26 -21.75 3.73
CA VAL A 168 -1.54 -21.02 2.48
C VAL A 168 -3.01 -21.15 2.09
N GLU A 169 -3.56 -22.36 2.18
CA GLU A 169 -4.96 -22.65 1.82
C GLU A 169 -5.94 -21.96 2.79
N ARG A 170 -5.67 -22.01 4.10
CA ARG A 170 -6.47 -21.32 5.11
C ARG A 170 -6.49 -19.81 4.88
N LEU A 171 -5.33 -19.21 4.59
CA LEU A 171 -5.26 -17.77 4.32
C LEU A 171 -5.96 -17.41 3.00
N GLN A 172 -5.80 -18.22 1.95
CA GLN A 172 -6.52 -18.03 0.70
C GLN A 172 -8.04 -18.10 0.90
N ALA A 173 -8.51 -19.13 1.61
CA ALA A 173 -9.93 -19.30 1.88
C ALA A 173 -10.50 -18.16 2.73
N LEU A 174 -9.72 -17.62 3.68
CA LEU A 174 -10.10 -16.42 4.44
C LEU A 174 -10.39 -15.24 3.51
N TRP A 175 -9.45 -14.88 2.63
CA TRP A 175 -9.62 -13.76 1.73
C TRP A 175 -10.79 -13.94 0.75
N GLN A 176 -11.01 -15.18 0.27
CA GLN A 176 -12.16 -15.51 -0.56
C GLN A 176 -13.49 -15.32 0.19
N GLN A 177 -13.55 -15.70 1.47
CA GLN A 177 -14.73 -15.47 2.32
C GLN A 177 -14.97 -13.98 2.59
N LEU A 178 -13.91 -13.17 2.59
CA LEU A 178 -14.02 -11.72 2.68
C LEU A 178 -14.42 -11.06 1.35
N GLY A 179 -14.64 -11.86 0.29
CA GLY A 179 -15.09 -11.41 -1.02
C GLY A 179 -13.96 -10.99 -1.98
N ALA A 180 -12.71 -11.28 -1.65
CA ALA A 180 -11.55 -10.94 -2.46
C ALA A 180 -11.24 -11.99 -3.53
N HIS A 181 -10.57 -11.58 -4.62
CA HIS A 181 -9.97 -12.46 -5.61
C HIS A 181 -8.50 -12.72 -5.26
N VAL A 182 -8.15 -13.97 -5.00
CA VAL A 182 -6.80 -14.31 -4.58
C VAL A 182 -5.96 -14.77 -5.76
N THR A 183 -4.81 -14.13 -5.94
CA THR A 183 -3.77 -14.53 -6.90
C THR A 183 -2.49 -14.93 -6.15
N ARG A 184 -1.60 -15.67 -6.81
CA ARG A 184 -0.32 -16.07 -6.24
C ARG A 184 0.82 -15.65 -7.14
N MET A 185 1.85 -15.05 -6.56
CA MET A 185 3.10 -14.77 -7.28
C MET A 185 4.29 -14.82 -6.32
N SER A 186 5.50 -14.93 -6.87
CA SER A 186 6.70 -14.87 -6.04
C SER A 186 6.89 -13.48 -5.44
N VAL A 187 7.60 -13.39 -4.31
CA VAL A 187 7.98 -12.12 -3.68
C VAL A 187 8.69 -11.19 -4.68
N ALA A 188 9.61 -11.74 -5.47
CA ALA A 188 10.37 -10.96 -6.45
C ALA A 188 9.49 -10.45 -7.60
N ASP A 189 8.56 -11.27 -8.09
CA ASP A 189 7.61 -10.84 -9.13
C ASP A 189 6.63 -9.81 -8.60
N HIS A 190 6.14 -10.00 -7.37
CA HIS A 190 5.29 -9.02 -6.70
C HIS A 190 5.96 -7.64 -6.67
N ASP A 191 7.14 -7.53 -6.09
CA ASP A 191 7.82 -6.25 -5.93
C ASP A 191 8.20 -5.61 -7.28
N ARG A 192 8.57 -6.43 -8.28
CA ARG A 192 8.82 -5.97 -9.65
C ARG A 192 7.56 -5.46 -10.35
N VAL A 193 6.46 -6.22 -10.26
CA VAL A 193 5.19 -5.86 -10.92
C VAL A 193 4.63 -4.60 -10.30
N PHE A 194 4.53 -4.54 -8.94
CA PHE A 194 3.96 -3.38 -8.27
C PHE A 194 4.83 -2.13 -8.36
N ALA A 195 6.15 -2.27 -8.57
CA ALA A 195 7.00 -1.15 -8.92
C ALA A 195 6.52 -0.45 -10.21
N LEU A 196 6.13 -1.24 -11.23
CA LEU A 196 5.73 -0.70 -12.53
C LEU A 196 4.25 -0.26 -12.56
N VAL A 197 3.33 -1.01 -11.93
CA VAL A 197 1.89 -0.75 -12.06
C VAL A 197 1.34 0.15 -10.94
N SER A 198 2.12 0.40 -9.88
CA SER A 198 1.71 1.20 -8.73
C SER A 198 2.75 2.24 -8.33
N HIS A 199 3.98 1.85 -8.00
CA HIS A 199 4.96 2.75 -7.37
C HIS A 199 5.45 3.83 -8.34
N ALA A 200 5.87 3.48 -9.55
CA ALA A 200 6.27 4.45 -10.56
C ALA A 200 5.09 5.37 -10.98
N PRO A 201 3.84 4.88 -11.22
CA PRO A 201 2.69 5.75 -11.43
C PRO A 201 2.46 6.79 -10.33
N HIS A 202 2.59 6.42 -9.05
CA HIS A 202 2.47 7.39 -7.95
C HIS A 202 3.62 8.39 -7.96
N ALA A 203 4.87 7.93 -8.14
CA ALA A 203 6.01 8.84 -8.24
C ALA A 203 5.83 9.86 -9.38
N VAL A 204 5.33 9.43 -10.55
CA VAL A 204 5.02 10.31 -11.69
C VAL A 204 3.89 11.27 -11.34
N ALA A 205 2.83 10.81 -10.69
CA ALA A 205 1.71 11.67 -10.30
C ALA A 205 2.16 12.77 -9.32
N PHE A 206 2.96 12.44 -8.31
CA PHE A 206 3.57 13.41 -7.40
C PHE A 206 4.48 14.39 -8.13
N ALA A 207 5.29 13.91 -9.08
CA ALA A 207 6.18 14.78 -9.87
C ALA A 207 5.39 15.77 -10.74
N VAL A 208 4.32 15.31 -11.41
CA VAL A 208 3.45 16.18 -12.23
C VAL A 208 2.73 17.19 -11.34
N ALA A 209 2.15 16.77 -10.22
CA ALA A 209 1.51 17.69 -9.28
C ALA A 209 2.48 18.74 -8.74
N GLY A 210 3.71 18.32 -8.39
CA GLY A 210 4.77 19.20 -7.95
C GLY A 210 5.21 20.21 -9.03
N ALA A 211 5.29 19.79 -10.30
CA ALA A 211 5.61 20.69 -11.41
C ALA A 211 4.54 21.76 -11.62
N VAL A 212 3.24 21.38 -11.54
CA VAL A 212 2.13 22.35 -11.63
C VAL A 212 2.14 23.29 -10.43
N ALA A 213 2.41 22.81 -9.23
CA ALA A 213 2.53 23.65 -8.04
C ALA A 213 3.68 24.67 -8.14
N ALA A 214 4.82 24.26 -8.71
CA ALA A 214 5.98 25.12 -8.92
C ALA A 214 5.73 26.25 -9.92
N ASP A 215 4.88 26.03 -10.94
CA ASP A 215 4.48 27.10 -11.89
C ASP A 215 3.70 28.22 -11.21
N GLY A 216 2.98 27.91 -10.14
CA GLY A 216 2.27 28.90 -9.29
C GLY A 216 3.15 29.59 -8.25
N ALA A 217 4.33 29.05 -7.95
CA ALA A 217 5.24 29.58 -6.94
C ALA A 217 6.18 30.62 -7.54
N ASN A 218 5.75 31.90 -7.51
CA ASN A 218 6.65 33.02 -7.79
C ASN A 218 7.56 33.23 -6.57
N PRO A 219 8.91 33.11 -6.67
CA PRO A 219 9.83 33.25 -5.53
C PRO A 219 9.84 34.62 -4.84
N GLY A 220 9.06 35.59 -5.32
CA GLY A 220 8.91 36.93 -4.75
C GLY A 220 7.58 37.22 -4.04
N ARG A 221 6.70 36.23 -3.85
CA ARG A 221 5.38 36.48 -3.23
C ARG A 221 5.24 35.70 -1.91
N PRO A 222 4.96 36.37 -0.76
CA PRO A 222 4.63 35.68 0.48
C PRO A 222 3.35 34.85 0.28
N ASP A 223 3.36 33.62 0.80
CA ASP A 223 2.26 32.66 0.72
C ASP A 223 0.94 33.28 1.19
N ALA A 224 0.05 33.54 0.28
CA ALA A 224 -1.34 33.77 0.58
C ALA A 224 -2.02 32.42 0.87
N ALA A 225 -1.82 31.88 2.07
CA ALA A 225 -2.69 30.86 2.65
C ALA A 225 -4.05 31.52 2.95
N GLY A 226 -4.87 31.70 1.92
CA GLY A 226 -6.26 32.18 2.00
C GLY A 226 -7.17 31.13 1.44
N LYS A 227 -7.92 30.47 2.34
CA LYS A 227 -9.13 29.71 1.98
C LYS A 227 -10.09 30.67 1.28
N ASP A 228 -10.74 30.17 0.22
CA ASP A 228 -11.76 30.79 -0.62
C ASP A 228 -11.21 31.35 -1.96
N ALA A 229 -10.95 30.44 -2.92
CA ALA A 229 -10.89 30.80 -4.32
C ALA A 229 -12.14 30.27 -5.04
N GLY A 230 -13.23 30.99 -4.90
CA GLY A 230 -14.31 30.96 -5.90
C GLY A 230 -13.77 31.46 -7.24
N ALA A 231 -14.21 30.86 -8.34
CA ALA A 231 -13.83 31.21 -9.71
C ALA A 231 -14.20 32.66 -10.03
N GLY A 232 -13.27 33.58 -9.78
CA GLY A 232 -13.37 34.99 -10.16
C GLY A 232 -11.97 35.52 -10.44
N LYS A 233 -11.81 36.26 -11.54
CA LYS A 233 -10.57 36.97 -11.86
C LYS A 233 -10.16 37.83 -10.68
N ALA A 234 -9.12 37.46 -9.96
CA ALA A 234 -8.55 38.31 -8.91
C ALA A 234 -7.79 39.46 -9.56
N VAL A 235 -8.38 40.65 -9.51
CA VAL A 235 -7.69 41.90 -9.82
C VAL A 235 -6.97 42.33 -8.54
N ARG A 236 -5.68 42.67 -8.64
CA ARG A 236 -4.92 43.24 -7.52
C ARG A 236 -5.41 44.66 -7.23
N ASP A 237 -5.22 45.15 -6.00
CA ASP A 237 -5.54 46.52 -5.58
C ASP A 237 -4.80 47.61 -6.41
N ASP A 238 -3.73 47.22 -7.10
CA ASP A 238 -2.94 48.07 -8.00
C ASP A 238 -3.42 48.05 -9.48
N GLY A 239 -4.50 47.31 -9.80
CA GLY A 239 -5.08 47.19 -11.12
C GLY A 239 -4.33 46.26 -12.09
N GLU A 240 -3.28 45.58 -11.65
CA GLU A 240 -2.59 44.59 -12.48
C GLU A 240 -3.34 43.23 -12.42
N GLU A 241 -3.48 42.57 -13.59
CA GLU A 241 -4.04 41.22 -13.65
C GLU A 241 -3.13 40.25 -12.90
N ALA A 242 -3.72 39.39 -12.05
CA ALA A 242 -2.96 38.35 -11.39
C ALA A 242 -2.33 37.39 -12.43
N PRO A 243 -1.09 36.92 -12.23
CA PRO A 243 -0.46 36.00 -13.16
C PRO A 243 -1.29 34.73 -13.32
N ILE A 244 -1.49 34.30 -14.57
CA ILE A 244 -2.16 33.04 -14.91
C ILE A 244 -1.34 31.90 -14.35
N ARG A 245 -1.98 31.00 -13.57
CA ARG A 245 -1.36 29.82 -13.00
C ARG A 245 -1.85 28.57 -13.73
N ALA A 246 -0.97 27.64 -14.04
CA ALA A 246 -1.35 26.39 -14.71
C ALA A 246 -2.46 25.63 -13.94
N GLY A 247 -2.42 25.63 -12.60
CA GLY A 247 -3.41 24.97 -11.76
C GLY A 247 -4.84 25.53 -11.89
N ASP A 248 -4.99 26.82 -12.21
CA ASP A 248 -6.30 27.47 -12.38
C ASP A 248 -7.02 26.98 -13.66
N HIS A 249 -6.30 26.32 -14.56
CA HIS A 249 -6.78 25.78 -15.82
C HIS A 249 -6.75 24.24 -15.85
N ALA A 250 -6.70 23.59 -14.69
CA ALA A 250 -6.67 22.14 -14.57
C ALA A 250 -7.95 21.51 -15.16
N GLY A 251 -7.78 20.71 -16.21
CA GLY A 251 -8.85 19.92 -16.81
C GLY A 251 -8.91 18.49 -16.24
N PRO A 252 -9.93 17.69 -16.67
CA PRO A 252 -10.12 16.31 -16.19
C PRO A 252 -8.87 15.43 -16.31
N GLY A 253 -8.09 15.58 -17.39
CA GLY A 253 -6.87 14.78 -17.60
C GLY A 253 -5.81 15.00 -16.51
N LEU A 254 -5.61 16.24 -16.04
CA LEU A 254 -4.71 16.52 -14.92
C LEU A 254 -5.27 15.98 -13.61
N LEU A 255 -6.56 16.18 -13.36
CA LEU A 255 -7.23 15.70 -12.14
C LEU A 255 -7.15 14.18 -12.02
N ASP A 256 -7.41 13.46 -13.12
CA ASP A 256 -7.33 12.00 -13.15
C ASP A 256 -5.91 11.49 -12.89
N LEU A 257 -4.92 12.10 -13.57
CA LEU A 257 -3.51 11.70 -13.42
C LEU A 257 -2.98 11.98 -12.01
N THR A 258 -3.32 13.14 -11.43
CA THR A 258 -2.78 13.59 -10.15
C THR A 258 -3.63 13.17 -8.95
N ARG A 259 -4.79 12.54 -9.15
CA ARG A 259 -5.68 12.07 -8.06
C ARG A 259 -4.94 11.27 -6.99
N ILE A 260 -4.05 10.38 -7.42
CA ILE A 260 -3.28 9.50 -6.52
C ILE A 260 -2.16 10.26 -5.77
N ALA A 261 -1.75 11.44 -6.22
CA ALA A 261 -0.81 12.30 -5.50
C ALA A 261 -1.42 12.97 -4.26
N GLY A 262 -2.74 12.86 -4.05
CA GLY A 262 -3.40 13.26 -2.80
C GLY A 262 -3.20 12.29 -1.62
N SER A 263 -2.49 11.17 -1.83
CA SER A 263 -2.16 10.19 -0.79
C SER A 263 -1.07 10.71 0.16
N SER A 264 -0.95 10.10 1.36
CA SER A 264 0.07 10.49 2.36
C SER A 264 1.49 10.41 1.80
N PRO A 265 2.25 11.53 1.80
CA PRO A 265 3.65 11.53 1.34
C PRO A 265 4.55 10.63 2.19
N GLU A 266 4.32 10.55 3.51
CA GLU A 266 5.09 9.72 4.42
C GLU A 266 4.93 8.23 4.12
N LEU A 267 3.68 7.79 3.87
CA LEU A 267 3.40 6.41 3.48
C LEU A 267 4.07 6.07 2.15
N TRP A 268 3.98 6.97 1.17
CA TRP A 268 4.58 6.74 -0.15
C TRP A 268 6.10 6.79 -0.12
N ALA A 269 6.70 7.64 0.72
CA ALA A 269 8.15 7.64 0.93
C ALA A 269 8.62 6.28 1.49
N ASP A 270 7.92 5.71 2.48
CA ASP A 270 8.23 4.37 3.00
C ASP A 270 8.10 3.30 1.89
N ILE A 271 6.99 3.27 1.14
CA ILE A 271 6.78 2.31 0.05
C ILE A 271 7.89 2.38 -1.00
N LEU A 272 8.22 3.59 -1.48
CA LEU A 272 9.22 3.79 -2.53
C LEU A 272 10.62 3.39 -2.08
N LEU A 273 11.00 3.74 -0.83
CA LEU A 273 12.28 3.39 -0.25
C LEU A 273 12.38 1.88 0.03
N GLN A 274 11.31 1.25 0.49
CA GLN A 274 11.29 -0.19 0.77
C GLN A 274 11.31 -1.05 -0.50
N ASN A 275 10.84 -0.52 -1.64
CA ASN A 275 10.94 -1.18 -2.95
C ASN A 275 11.93 -0.46 -3.89
N GLN A 276 13.01 0.08 -3.35
CA GLN A 276 13.91 1.02 -4.02
C GLN A 276 14.38 0.55 -5.40
N MET A 277 15.05 -0.60 -5.49
CA MET A 277 15.66 -1.03 -6.75
C MET A 277 14.64 -1.40 -7.85
N PRO A 278 13.55 -2.13 -7.56
CA PRO A 278 12.47 -2.31 -8.52
C PRO A 278 11.83 -1.00 -8.96
N THR A 279 11.61 -0.07 -8.04
CA THR A 279 11.01 1.25 -8.32
C THR A 279 11.92 2.10 -9.20
N LEU A 280 13.22 2.16 -8.92
CA LEU A 280 14.18 2.87 -9.78
C LEU A 280 14.15 2.34 -11.21
N ARG A 281 14.18 1.01 -11.40
CA ARG A 281 14.07 0.39 -12.74
C ARG A 281 12.76 0.74 -13.44
N ALA A 282 11.66 0.82 -12.72
CA ALA A 282 10.37 1.22 -13.28
C ALA A 282 10.34 2.71 -13.68
N ILE A 283 10.94 3.58 -12.86
CA ILE A 283 11.11 5.01 -13.16
C ILE A 283 12.01 5.18 -14.38
N ASP A 284 13.15 4.48 -14.46
CA ASP A 284 14.05 4.53 -15.61
C ASP A 284 13.35 4.14 -16.92
N ALA A 285 12.46 3.14 -16.86
CA ALA A 285 11.65 2.74 -18.02
C ALA A 285 10.67 3.83 -18.45
N VAL A 286 10.04 4.53 -17.51
CA VAL A 286 9.17 5.68 -17.79
C VAL A 286 9.99 6.85 -18.35
N ASP A 287 11.14 7.17 -17.72
CA ASP A 287 12.01 8.26 -18.18
C ASP A 287 12.51 8.02 -19.60
N ALA A 288 12.93 6.81 -19.95
CA ALA A 288 13.33 6.47 -21.32
C ALA A 288 12.21 6.78 -22.34
N ARG A 289 10.95 6.51 -22.00
CA ARG A 289 9.80 6.86 -22.85
C ARG A 289 9.59 8.36 -22.95
N MET A 290 9.72 9.09 -21.84
CA MET A 290 9.64 10.54 -21.79
C MET A 290 10.76 11.21 -22.62
N GLN A 291 11.99 10.69 -22.55
CA GLN A 291 13.11 11.18 -23.37
C GLN A 291 12.86 10.94 -24.87
N ALA A 292 12.30 9.79 -25.25
CA ALA A 292 11.94 9.51 -26.64
C ALA A 292 10.87 10.50 -27.16
N ILE A 293 9.84 10.77 -26.36
CA ILE A 293 8.80 11.78 -26.68
C ILE A 293 9.43 13.17 -26.82
N ARG A 294 10.27 13.56 -25.85
CA ARG A 294 10.98 14.83 -25.87
C ARG A 294 11.84 14.99 -27.13
N HIS A 295 12.59 13.95 -27.51
CA HIS A 295 13.41 13.96 -28.71
C HIS A 295 12.57 14.13 -29.99
N ALA A 296 11.44 13.40 -30.11
CA ALA A 296 10.53 13.52 -31.24
C ALA A 296 9.92 14.93 -31.36
N LEU A 297 9.63 15.57 -30.21
CA LEU A 297 9.16 16.96 -30.15
C LEU A 297 10.26 17.95 -30.63
N LEU A 298 11.49 17.83 -30.11
CA LEU A 298 12.62 18.67 -30.45
C LEU A 298 12.96 18.62 -31.94
N THR A 299 12.82 17.46 -32.57
CA THR A 299 13.12 17.22 -33.97
C THR A 299 11.93 17.44 -34.91
N GLY A 300 10.75 17.77 -34.36
CA GLY A 300 9.51 17.88 -35.14
C GLY A 300 9.08 16.57 -35.82
N ASN A 301 9.57 15.43 -35.34
CA ASN A 301 9.32 14.12 -35.97
C ASN A 301 7.94 13.58 -35.60
N ARG A 302 6.91 14.05 -36.33
CA ARG A 302 5.52 13.64 -36.14
C ARG A 302 5.34 12.11 -36.18
N GLN A 303 6.02 11.45 -37.14
CA GLN A 303 5.87 10.00 -37.34
C GLN A 303 6.40 9.21 -36.11
N ALA A 304 7.56 9.59 -35.58
CA ALA A 304 8.11 8.98 -34.37
C ALA A 304 7.22 9.24 -33.16
N LEU A 305 6.75 10.48 -33.01
CA LEU A 305 5.84 10.85 -31.92
C LEU A 305 4.54 10.03 -31.99
N THR A 306 3.92 9.95 -33.19
CA THR A 306 2.68 9.17 -33.34
C THR A 306 2.87 7.71 -32.97
N ARG A 307 3.99 7.07 -33.35
CA ARG A 307 4.27 5.67 -32.98
C ARG A 307 4.38 5.48 -31.47
N LEU A 308 5.13 6.36 -30.78
CA LEU A 308 5.31 6.29 -29.32
C LEU A 308 3.96 6.40 -28.57
N LEU A 309 3.11 7.34 -29.01
CA LEU A 309 1.78 7.53 -28.42
C LEU A 309 0.85 6.36 -28.75
N GLN A 310 0.96 5.80 -29.96
CA GLN A 310 0.16 4.66 -30.42
C GLN A 310 0.40 3.42 -29.55
N GLU A 311 1.68 3.10 -29.24
CA GLU A 311 2.03 1.96 -28.36
C GLU A 311 1.30 2.03 -27.01
N GLY A 312 1.30 3.20 -26.37
CA GLY A 312 0.57 3.40 -25.11
C GLY A 312 -0.94 3.28 -25.26
N ALA A 313 -1.49 3.88 -26.33
CA ALA A 313 -2.91 3.86 -26.63
C ALA A 313 -3.41 2.44 -26.93
N ASP A 314 -2.62 1.63 -27.65
CA ASP A 314 -2.96 0.24 -27.96
C ASP A 314 -3.01 -0.60 -26.68
N TRP A 315 -1.98 -0.50 -25.86
CA TRP A 315 -1.98 -1.18 -24.57
C TRP A 315 -3.21 -0.80 -23.73
N ARG A 316 -3.52 0.51 -23.62
CA ARG A 316 -4.65 0.99 -22.82
C ARG A 316 -6.00 0.49 -23.34
N ARG A 317 -6.17 0.39 -24.66
CA ARG A 317 -7.41 -0.10 -25.27
C ARG A 317 -7.60 -1.60 -25.10
N THR A 318 -6.51 -2.37 -25.15
CA THR A 318 -6.56 -3.83 -25.00
C THR A 318 -6.58 -4.27 -23.54
N TRP A 319 -6.09 -3.41 -22.62
CA TRP A 319 -6.09 -3.73 -21.22
C TRP A 319 -7.50 -3.70 -20.64
N GLN A 320 -7.98 -4.86 -20.25
CA GLN A 320 -9.22 -5.03 -19.51
C GLN A 320 -8.89 -5.35 -18.06
N ARG A 321 -9.53 -4.64 -17.13
CA ARG A 321 -9.53 -5.04 -15.74
C ARG A 321 -10.24 -6.38 -15.65
N HIS A 322 -9.57 -7.42 -15.26
CA HIS A 322 -10.24 -8.65 -14.89
C HIS A 322 -11.06 -8.32 -13.64
N GLY A 323 -12.37 -8.19 -13.84
CA GLY A 323 -13.35 -7.85 -12.82
C GLY A 323 -13.59 -8.99 -11.86
#